data_7568b5470f14910ce5202eb985fa485d
#
_entry.id   7568b5470f14910ce5202eb985fa485d
#
_cell.length_a   1.000
_cell.length_b   1.000
_cell.length_c   1.000
_cell.angle_alpha   90.00
_cell.angle_beta   90.00
_cell.angle_gamma   90.00
#
_symmetry.space_group_name_H-M   'P 1'
#
loop_
_entity.id
_entity.type
_entity.pdbx_description
1 polymer ?
#
loop_
_entity_poly.entity_id
_entity_poly.type
_entity_poly.pdbx_seq_one_letter_code
_entity_poly.pdbx_strand_id
1 'polypeptide(L)'
;MKTVTIDVRPLTDTLGDFTQTWKSGKASAPRISFESPELLFKVLSSKRWELLNAMTGAGAMSIRQAARRVERDVKAVHGDVTALLNAGLLSKTDDGMIVFPSDAIHVDFMLKAA
;
A
#
# COMPACT_ATOMS: atom_id res chain seq x y z
N MET A 1 3.55 3.28 16.60
CA MET A 1 3.46 2.40 15.42
C MET A 1 2.80 3.16 14.28
N LYS A 2 3.42 3.13 13.10
CA LYS A 2 2.83 3.75 11.90
C LYS A 2 1.94 2.73 11.21
N THR A 3 0.68 3.06 11.03
CA THR A 3 -0.28 2.19 10.35
C THR A 3 -0.83 2.91 9.12
N VAL A 4 -0.79 2.24 7.97
CA VAL A 4 -1.47 2.73 6.78
C VAL A 4 -2.84 2.07 6.71
N THR A 5 -3.87 2.86 6.43
CA THR A 5 -5.22 2.34 6.28
C THR A 5 -5.55 2.23 4.80
N ILE A 6 -6.02 1.06 4.39
CA ILE A 6 -6.49 0.81 3.03
C ILE A 6 -7.99 0.64 3.09
N ASP A 7 -8.71 1.43 2.31
CA ASP A 7 -10.17 1.34 2.31
C ASP A 7 -10.72 1.41 0.89
N VAL A 8 -12.03 1.26 0.80
CA VAL A 8 -12.76 1.34 -0.47
C VAL A 8 -13.73 2.51 -0.36
N ARG A 9 -13.55 3.49 -1.25
CA ARG A 9 -14.40 4.68 -1.28
C ARG A 9 -14.68 5.09 -2.71
N PRO A 10 -15.93 5.39 -3.04
CA PRO A 10 -16.22 6.06 -4.31
C PRO A 10 -15.44 7.38 -4.39
N LEU A 11 -15.14 7.81 -5.61
CA LEU A 11 -14.39 9.03 -5.84
C LEU A 11 -15.00 10.25 -5.13
N THR A 12 -16.33 10.32 -5.10
CA THR A 12 -17.02 11.43 -4.43
C THR A 12 -16.74 11.48 -2.94
N ASP A 13 -16.69 10.32 -2.28
CA ASP A 13 -16.38 10.25 -0.84
C ASP A 13 -14.94 10.63 -0.58
N THR A 14 -14.03 10.22 -1.45
CA THR A 14 -12.61 10.57 -1.34
C THR A 14 -12.43 12.09 -1.41
N LEU A 15 -13.13 12.75 -2.32
CA LEU A 15 -13.06 14.20 -2.44
C LEU A 15 -13.64 14.89 -1.20
N GLY A 16 -14.72 14.36 -0.64
CA GLY A 16 -15.30 14.87 0.59
C GLY A 16 -14.33 14.77 1.76
N ASP A 17 -13.66 13.64 1.89
CA ASP A 17 -12.64 13.44 2.93
C ASP A 17 -11.49 14.43 2.79
N PHE A 18 -11.03 14.64 1.59
CA PHE A 18 -9.96 15.59 1.33
C PHE A 18 -10.34 17.00 1.79
N THR A 19 -11.56 17.43 1.46
CA THR A 19 -12.07 18.73 1.86
C THR A 19 -12.14 18.86 3.39
N GLN A 20 -12.60 17.83 4.06
CA GLN A 20 -12.70 17.81 5.50
C GLN A 20 -11.34 17.89 6.18
N THR A 21 -10.37 17.12 5.68
CA THR A 21 -9.00 17.15 6.20
C THR A 21 -8.39 18.52 6.03
N TRP A 22 -8.60 19.13 4.88
CA TRP A 22 -8.11 20.47 4.60
C TRP A 22 -8.67 21.49 5.59
N LYS A 23 -9.97 21.42 5.84
CA LYS A 23 -10.62 22.35 6.76
C LYS A 23 -10.15 22.20 8.20
N SER A 24 -9.87 20.98 8.62
CA SER A 24 -9.44 20.73 10.01
C SER A 24 -7.99 21.14 10.24
N GLY A 25 -7.19 21.25 9.19
CA GLY A 25 -5.79 21.59 9.32
C GLY A 25 -4.94 20.51 9.97
N LYS A 26 -5.51 19.33 10.16
CA LYS A 26 -4.80 18.19 10.77
C LYS A 26 -4.26 17.26 9.70
N ALA A 27 -3.02 16.81 9.90
CA ALA A 27 -2.47 15.75 9.04
C ALA A 27 -3.17 14.44 9.37
N SER A 28 -3.77 13.80 8.37
CA SER A 28 -4.37 12.50 8.54
C SER A 28 -3.29 11.42 8.60
N ALA A 29 -3.58 10.31 9.28
CA ALA A 29 -2.77 9.11 9.16
C ALA A 29 -2.75 8.68 7.68
N PRO A 30 -1.67 8.03 7.20
CA PRO A 30 -1.61 7.59 5.81
C PRO A 30 -2.81 6.72 5.46
N ARG A 31 -3.42 7.03 4.32
CA ARG A 31 -4.61 6.31 3.86
C ARG A 31 -4.55 6.15 2.36
N ILE A 32 -4.86 4.95 1.90
CA ILE A 32 -4.92 4.63 0.48
C ILE A 32 -6.33 4.12 0.20
N SER A 33 -7.03 4.79 -0.73
CA SER A 33 -8.41 4.45 -1.05
C SER A 33 -8.50 3.90 -2.46
N PHE A 34 -9.27 2.83 -2.62
CA PHE A 34 -9.59 2.24 -3.91
C PHE A 34 -11.05 2.50 -4.24
N GLU A 35 -11.37 2.66 -5.51
CA GLU A 35 -12.75 2.92 -5.94
C GLU A 35 -13.68 1.74 -5.70
N SER A 36 -13.13 0.52 -5.71
CA SER A 36 -13.94 -0.69 -5.57
C SER A 36 -13.12 -1.79 -4.90
N PRO A 37 -13.81 -2.77 -4.26
CA PRO A 37 -13.10 -3.93 -3.71
C PRO A 37 -12.35 -4.71 -4.77
N GLU A 38 -12.90 -4.81 -5.98
CA GLU A 38 -12.27 -5.52 -7.09
C GLU A 38 -10.92 -4.90 -7.44
N LEU A 39 -10.87 -3.57 -7.47
CA LEU A 39 -9.62 -2.88 -7.74
C LEU A 39 -8.60 -3.10 -6.63
N LEU A 40 -9.05 -3.07 -5.38
CA LEU A 40 -8.20 -3.35 -4.23
C LEU A 40 -7.57 -4.75 -4.35
N PHE A 41 -8.37 -5.77 -4.63
CA PHE A 41 -7.89 -7.14 -4.75
C PHE A 41 -6.99 -7.33 -5.97
N LYS A 42 -7.22 -6.56 -7.03
CA LYS A 42 -6.36 -6.61 -8.22
C LYS A 42 -4.96 -6.09 -7.91
N VAL A 43 -4.86 -5.00 -7.14
CA VAL A 43 -3.57 -4.42 -6.76
C VAL A 43 -2.92 -5.22 -5.65
N LEU A 44 -3.69 -5.63 -4.63
CA LEU A 44 -3.18 -6.38 -3.49
C LEU A 44 -3.46 -7.87 -3.67
N SER A 45 -2.83 -8.47 -4.69
CA SER A 45 -2.90 -9.91 -4.89
C SER A 45 -2.19 -10.65 -3.75
N SER A 46 -2.42 -11.96 -3.63
CA SER A 46 -1.77 -12.78 -2.61
C SER A 46 -0.26 -12.61 -2.61
N LYS A 47 0.34 -12.61 -3.79
CA LYS A 47 1.80 -12.52 -3.92
C LYS A 47 2.33 -11.16 -3.49
N ARG A 48 1.60 -10.10 -3.80
CA ARG A 48 1.98 -8.75 -3.36
C ARG A 48 1.80 -8.59 -1.87
N TRP A 49 0.77 -9.21 -1.33
CA TRP A 49 0.55 -9.23 0.11
C TRP A 49 1.69 -9.92 0.86
N GLU A 50 2.14 -11.07 0.33
CA GLU A 50 3.29 -11.78 0.88
C GLU A 50 4.55 -10.92 0.84
N LEU A 51 4.74 -10.18 -0.25
CA LEU A 51 5.87 -9.28 -0.40
C LEU A 51 5.84 -8.17 0.66
N LEU A 52 4.69 -7.54 0.84
CA LEU A 52 4.53 -6.51 1.88
C LEU A 52 4.80 -7.08 3.26
N ASN A 53 4.31 -8.29 3.54
CA ASN A 53 4.53 -8.94 4.82
C ASN A 53 6.02 -9.17 5.06
N ALA A 54 6.75 -9.60 4.04
CA ALA A 54 8.19 -9.83 4.14
C ALA A 54 8.98 -8.54 4.35
N MET A 55 8.46 -7.41 3.88
CA MET A 55 9.13 -6.12 4.01
C MET A 55 8.75 -5.36 5.28
N THR A 56 7.72 -5.80 5.99
CA THR A 56 7.25 -5.12 7.19
C THR A 56 8.33 -5.13 8.27
N GLY A 57 8.71 -3.94 8.75
CA GLY A 57 9.72 -3.81 9.78
C GLY A 57 11.14 -4.13 9.35
N ALA A 58 11.36 -4.38 8.06
CA ALA A 58 12.67 -4.81 7.56
C ALA A 58 13.58 -3.67 7.10
N GLY A 59 13.05 -2.46 6.99
CA GLY A 59 13.81 -1.32 6.51
C GLY A 59 13.98 -1.31 4.99
N ALA A 60 14.81 -0.42 4.49
CA ALA A 60 15.04 -0.28 3.06
C ALA A 60 15.85 -1.46 2.52
N MET A 61 15.54 -1.88 1.30
CA MET A 61 16.24 -3.00 0.66
C MET A 61 16.18 -2.86 -0.86
N SER A 62 17.04 -3.62 -1.55
CA SER A 62 16.99 -3.70 -3.00
C SER A 62 15.88 -4.65 -3.44
N ILE A 63 15.49 -4.55 -4.71
CA ILE A 63 14.51 -5.50 -5.29
C ILE A 63 15.04 -6.93 -5.22
N ARG A 64 16.35 -7.11 -5.42
CA ARG A 64 16.96 -8.44 -5.31
C ARG A 64 16.84 -9.02 -3.90
N GLN A 65 17.04 -8.19 -2.89
CA GLN A 65 16.86 -8.62 -1.51
C GLN A 65 15.41 -8.99 -1.23
N ALA A 66 14.48 -8.19 -1.74
CA ALA A 66 13.05 -8.48 -1.59
C ALA A 66 12.69 -9.80 -2.26
N ALA A 67 13.19 -10.03 -3.48
CA ALA A 67 12.95 -11.27 -4.20
C ALA A 67 13.48 -12.48 -3.45
N ARG A 68 14.66 -12.34 -2.85
CA ARG A 68 15.26 -13.41 -2.05
C ARG A 68 14.42 -13.72 -0.83
N ARG A 69 13.87 -12.71 -0.17
CA ARG A 69 13.04 -12.90 1.01
C ARG A 69 11.77 -13.69 0.73
N VAL A 70 11.18 -13.50 -0.45
CA VAL A 70 9.95 -14.20 -0.84
C VAL A 70 10.23 -15.39 -1.74
N GLU A 71 11.50 -15.68 -2.02
CA GLU A 71 11.93 -16.83 -2.83
C GLU A 71 11.27 -16.84 -4.20
N ARG A 72 11.29 -15.68 -4.87
CA ARG A 72 10.68 -15.50 -6.18
C ARG A 72 11.66 -14.86 -7.15
N ASP A 73 11.37 -14.99 -8.43
CA ASP A 73 12.16 -14.39 -9.50
C ASP A 73 12.20 -12.86 -9.38
N VAL A 74 13.38 -12.27 -9.58
CA VAL A 74 13.57 -10.82 -9.48
C VAL A 74 12.65 -10.07 -10.44
N LYS A 75 12.49 -10.58 -11.66
CA LYS A 75 11.66 -9.93 -12.67
C LYS A 75 10.19 -9.87 -12.24
N ALA A 76 9.67 -10.94 -11.67
CA ALA A 76 8.31 -10.98 -11.14
C ALA A 76 8.14 -10.02 -9.96
N VAL A 77 9.10 -10.01 -9.06
CA VAL A 77 9.06 -9.12 -7.89
C VAL A 77 9.20 -7.66 -8.33
N HIS A 78 9.98 -7.39 -9.37
CA HIS A 78 10.09 -6.04 -9.91
C HIS A 78 8.73 -5.50 -10.36
N GLY A 79 7.94 -6.33 -11.03
CA GLY A 79 6.58 -5.95 -11.43
C GLY A 79 5.67 -5.66 -10.25
N ASP A 80 5.74 -6.51 -9.22
CA ASP A 80 4.95 -6.31 -8.00
C ASP A 80 5.37 -5.05 -7.25
N VAL A 81 6.67 -4.81 -7.15
CA VAL A 81 7.19 -3.61 -6.50
C VAL A 81 6.72 -2.35 -7.23
N THR A 82 6.78 -2.37 -8.57
CA THR A 82 6.34 -1.24 -9.38
C THR A 82 4.86 -0.93 -9.11
N ALA A 83 4.02 -1.96 -9.08
CA ALA A 83 2.59 -1.79 -8.79
C ALA A 83 2.36 -1.22 -7.38
N LEU A 84 3.11 -1.69 -6.39
CA LEU A 84 2.97 -1.22 -5.03
C LEU A 84 3.51 0.20 -4.85
N LEU A 85 4.56 0.59 -5.59
CA LEU A 85 5.03 1.96 -5.62
C LEU A 85 3.97 2.89 -6.21
N ASN A 86 3.35 2.47 -7.31
CA ASN A 86 2.30 3.25 -7.96
C ASN A 86 1.06 3.39 -7.07
N ALA A 87 0.78 2.39 -6.26
CA ALA A 87 -0.34 2.44 -5.32
C ALA A 87 -0.03 3.27 -4.07
N GLY A 88 1.22 3.64 -3.84
CA GLY A 88 1.61 4.42 -2.68
C GLY A 88 1.91 3.61 -1.43
N LEU A 89 1.94 2.28 -1.54
CA LEU A 89 2.25 1.41 -0.40
C LEU A 89 3.74 1.28 -0.14
N LEU A 90 4.54 1.31 -1.20
CA LEU A 90 5.99 1.32 -1.06
C LEU A 90 6.52 2.68 -1.46
N SER A 91 7.70 3.01 -0.96
CA SER A 91 8.41 4.24 -1.32
C SER A 91 9.82 3.90 -1.77
N LYS A 92 10.40 4.78 -2.58
CA LYS A 92 11.82 4.70 -2.93
C LYS A 92 12.62 5.62 -2.03
N THR A 93 13.78 5.15 -1.62
CA THR A 93 14.73 5.97 -0.88
C THR A 93 15.60 6.76 -1.86
N ASP A 94 16.36 7.73 -1.35
CA ASP A 94 17.23 8.57 -2.19
C ASP A 94 18.31 7.76 -2.91
N ASP A 95 18.73 6.65 -2.34
CA ASP A 95 19.74 5.77 -2.94
C ASP A 95 19.14 4.65 -3.81
N GLY A 96 17.85 4.75 -4.13
CA GLY A 96 17.20 3.83 -5.06
C GLY A 96 16.71 2.52 -4.46
N MET A 97 16.76 2.40 -3.14
CA MET A 97 16.20 1.24 -2.45
C MET A 97 14.67 1.37 -2.33
N ILE A 98 14.01 0.29 -1.95
CA ILE A 98 12.58 0.30 -1.69
C ILE A 98 12.35 0.05 -0.19
N VAL A 99 11.27 0.64 0.32
CA VAL A 99 10.93 0.50 1.72
C VAL A 99 9.41 0.53 1.88
N PHE A 100 8.91 -0.26 2.83
CA PHE A 100 7.54 -0.14 3.30
C PHE A 100 7.58 0.79 4.50
N PRO A 101 7.12 2.05 4.35
CA PRO A 101 7.33 3.06 5.39
C PRO A 101 6.41 2.93 6.60
N SER A 102 5.47 1.98 6.56
CA SER A 102 4.55 1.74 7.68
C SER A 102 4.92 0.47 8.41
N ASP A 103 4.43 0.33 9.63
CA ASP A 103 4.67 -0.86 10.46
C ASP A 103 3.53 -1.86 10.37
N ALA A 104 2.36 -1.40 9.96
CA ALA A 104 1.17 -2.23 9.88
C ALA A 104 0.24 -1.73 8.78
N ILE A 105 -0.63 -2.61 8.31
CA ILE A 105 -1.66 -2.29 7.34
C ILE A 105 -3.00 -2.62 7.97
N HIS A 106 -3.90 -1.64 7.97
CA HIS A 106 -5.29 -1.84 8.38
C HIS A 106 -6.16 -1.79 7.13
N VAL A 107 -6.84 -2.87 6.82
CA VAL A 107 -7.75 -2.93 5.68
C VAL A 107 -9.16 -2.75 6.21
N ASP A 108 -9.85 -1.74 5.71
CA ASP A 108 -11.14 -1.32 6.26
C ASP A 108 -12.15 -1.10 5.14
N PHE A 109 -12.96 -2.08 4.86
CA PHE A 109 -14.12 -1.91 3.99
C PHE A 109 -15.22 -2.86 4.42
N MET A 110 -16.45 -2.53 4.03
CA MET A 110 -17.62 -3.26 4.45
C MET A 110 -18.29 -3.91 3.25
N LEU A 111 -18.63 -5.20 3.37
CA LEU A 111 -19.47 -5.88 2.41
C LEU A 111 -20.91 -5.74 2.89
N LYS A 112 -21.73 -5.04 2.11
CA LYS A 112 -23.11 -4.79 2.47
C LYS A 112 -24.06 -5.61 1.61
N ALA A 113 -25.17 -6.03 2.21
CA ALA A 113 -26.26 -6.62 1.44
C ALA A 113 -26.85 -5.56 0.51
N ALA A 114 -27.24 -5.98 -0.69
CA ALA A 114 -27.83 -5.07 -1.69
C ALA A 114 -29.21 -4.59 -1.25
#